data_16f94eef6074886381f3deb24ff720f0
#
_entry.id   16f94eef6074886381f3deb24ff720f0
#
_cell.length_a   1.000
_cell.length_b   1.000
_cell.length_c   1.000
_cell.angle_alpha   90.00
_cell.angle_beta   90.00
_cell.angle_gamma   90.00
#
_symmetry.space_group_name_H-M   'P 1'
#
loop_
_entity.id
_entity.type
_entity.pdbx_description
1 polymer ?
#
loop_
_entity_poly.entity_id
_entity_poly.type
_entity_poly.pdbx_seq_one_letter_code
_entity_poly.pdbx_strand_id
1 'polypeptide(L)'
;VSLTCINLLLTYGGGCRANCAFCGLAQCRPGETADKSFIRVEWPLLSTDALMEGIARHRERLKRVCLSMVTHPRAYRDTVKISRNITAATGLPLSALITPTLVPRGGLEELKDAGVGRIGVGLDAASARVFHRTKGRGAGGPHRWERYWEVIQAARDLFGPWTVSCHIIVGIGETDRELVELFMRLKGQQVWAHLFSFYPEPDSAMGRRQRPSLVRWRRLQLARYLLETGQIGAGDLTYNTRGFMSGIGASAQATDRAIGSGLPFITGGCPGEDGALGCTRPFGSYRPGQPFRDFPFMPDSQDISRIKRELRLDRLRANSP
;
A
#
# COMPACT_ATOMS: atom_id res chain seq x y z
N VAL A 1 -0.07 2.37 20.89
CA VAL A 1 -1.02 1.94 19.85
C VAL A 1 -0.99 0.43 19.80
N SER A 2 -2.11 -0.25 20.09
CA SER A 2 -2.20 -1.69 19.90
C SER A 2 -2.45 -1.98 18.42
N LEU A 3 -1.64 -2.84 17.82
CA LEU A 3 -1.87 -3.33 16.46
C LEU A 3 -2.98 -4.40 16.53
N THR A 4 -3.98 -4.24 15.68
CA THR A 4 -5.13 -5.15 15.60
C THR A 4 -5.10 -6.03 14.35
N CYS A 5 -4.06 -5.88 13.52
CA CYS A 5 -3.83 -6.70 12.34
C CYS A 5 -2.47 -7.40 12.43
N ILE A 6 -2.46 -8.71 12.24
CA ILE A 6 -1.23 -9.45 12.03
C ILE A 6 -0.87 -9.39 10.55
N ASN A 7 0.35 -8.92 10.26
CA ASN A 7 0.90 -8.92 8.92
C ASN A 7 1.90 -10.06 8.80
N LEU A 8 1.64 -10.98 7.90
CA LEU A 8 2.47 -12.14 7.61
C LEU A 8 3.17 -11.94 6.26
N LEU A 9 4.41 -12.37 6.16
CA LEU A 9 5.16 -12.37 4.93
C LEU A 9 5.69 -13.77 4.65
N LEU A 10 5.37 -14.32 3.49
CA LEU A 10 5.98 -15.57 3.07
C LEU A 10 7.47 -15.39 2.87
N THR A 11 8.26 -16.36 3.33
CA THR A 11 9.70 -16.37 3.14
C THR A 11 10.18 -17.75 2.70
N TYR A 12 11.30 -17.74 1.96
CA TYR A 12 11.89 -18.95 1.36
C TYR A 12 13.41 -18.84 1.40
N GLY A 13 14.11 -19.96 1.52
CA GLY A 13 15.57 -19.99 1.55
C GLY A 13 16.24 -19.32 0.33
N GLY A 14 15.60 -19.39 -0.85
CA GLY A 14 16.08 -18.68 -2.06
C GLY A 14 15.60 -17.23 -2.19
N GLY A 15 14.87 -16.71 -1.21
CA GLY A 15 14.34 -15.35 -1.21
C GLY A 15 13.29 -15.05 -2.28
N CYS A 16 13.08 -13.77 -2.54
CA CYS A 16 12.20 -13.27 -3.60
C CYS A 16 12.93 -13.31 -4.94
N ARG A 17 12.28 -13.83 -5.98
CA ARG A 17 12.82 -13.92 -7.36
C ARG A 17 12.51 -12.70 -8.23
N ALA A 18 12.03 -11.60 -7.63
CA ALA A 18 11.83 -10.35 -8.35
C ALA A 18 12.96 -9.36 -8.05
N ASN A 19 13.15 -8.40 -8.97
CA ASN A 19 14.15 -7.35 -8.88
C ASN A 19 13.52 -5.96 -8.80
N CYS A 20 12.48 -5.80 -7.96
CA CYS A 20 11.89 -4.48 -7.78
C CYS A 20 12.95 -3.49 -7.27
N ALA A 21 13.21 -2.43 -8.05
CA ALA A 21 14.33 -1.52 -7.83
C ALA A 21 14.32 -0.81 -6.47
N PHE A 22 13.14 -0.70 -5.86
CA PHE A 22 12.91 -0.04 -4.56
C PHE A 22 12.89 -1.00 -3.37
N CYS A 23 13.00 -2.32 -3.60
CA CYS A 23 12.68 -3.34 -2.59
C CYS A 23 13.94 -3.90 -1.93
N GLY A 24 13.89 -4.01 -0.60
CA GLY A 24 14.95 -4.64 0.17
C GLY A 24 15.08 -6.15 -0.02
N LEU A 25 14.05 -6.81 -0.59
CA LEU A 25 14.04 -8.25 -0.91
C LEU A 25 14.46 -8.55 -2.36
N ALA A 26 14.83 -7.54 -3.16
CA ALA A 26 15.19 -7.75 -4.55
C ALA A 26 16.27 -8.82 -4.71
N GLN A 27 16.10 -9.71 -5.70
CA GLN A 27 17.02 -10.83 -5.93
C GLN A 27 18.46 -10.35 -6.16
N CYS A 28 18.63 -9.28 -6.95
CA CYS A 28 19.93 -8.72 -7.28
C CYS A 28 20.57 -7.87 -6.18
N ARG A 29 19.87 -7.62 -5.06
CA ARG A 29 20.44 -6.91 -3.92
C ARG A 29 21.53 -7.78 -3.28
N PRO A 30 22.73 -7.22 -2.98
CA PRO A 30 23.80 -7.95 -2.32
C PRO A 30 23.38 -8.43 -0.91
N GLY A 31 24.14 -9.39 -0.37
CA GLY A 31 23.91 -10.01 0.95
C GLY A 31 23.05 -11.25 0.89
N GLU A 32 23.13 -12.04 1.95
CA GLU A 32 22.34 -13.25 2.11
C GLU A 32 20.84 -12.94 2.27
N THR A 33 19.99 -13.91 1.95
CA THR A 33 18.53 -13.74 2.05
C THR A 33 18.08 -13.36 3.46
N ALA A 34 18.75 -13.91 4.49
CA ALA A 34 18.45 -13.61 5.89
C ALA A 34 18.73 -12.14 6.27
N ASP A 35 19.67 -11.48 5.58
CA ASP A 35 20.06 -10.09 5.84
C ASP A 35 19.16 -9.08 5.08
N LYS A 36 18.32 -9.58 4.18
CA LYS A 36 17.42 -8.72 3.39
C LYS A 36 16.22 -8.31 4.21
N SER A 37 16.00 -7.01 4.31
CA SER A 37 14.86 -6.45 5.03
C SER A 37 13.69 -6.12 4.10
N PHE A 38 12.47 -6.29 4.61
CA PHE A 38 11.26 -5.78 4.00
C PHE A 38 10.67 -4.69 4.88
N ILE A 39 10.49 -3.49 4.30
CA ILE A 39 10.04 -2.29 5.03
C ILE A 39 10.82 -2.01 6.33
N ARG A 40 12.08 -2.43 6.39
CA ARG A 40 13.07 -2.12 7.44
C ARG A 40 12.65 -2.43 8.87
N VAL A 41 11.84 -3.44 9.04
CA VAL A 41 11.50 -4.01 10.34
C VAL A 41 11.97 -5.45 10.40
N GLU A 42 12.25 -5.93 11.59
CA GLU A 42 12.53 -7.34 11.81
C GLU A 42 11.25 -8.15 11.61
N TRP A 43 11.40 -9.25 10.89
CA TRP A 43 10.33 -10.21 10.65
C TRP A 43 10.76 -11.54 11.26
N PRO A 44 10.33 -11.85 12.51
CA PRO A 44 10.70 -13.12 13.13
C PRO A 44 10.17 -14.28 12.30
N LEU A 45 11.02 -15.29 12.10
CA LEU A 45 10.62 -16.54 11.47
C LEU A 45 9.80 -17.37 12.46
N LEU A 46 8.61 -17.73 12.06
CA LEU A 46 7.69 -18.58 12.83
C LEU A 46 7.28 -19.78 11.99
N SER A 47 7.15 -20.95 12.61
CA SER A 47 6.45 -22.06 11.99
C SER A 47 4.96 -21.73 11.86
N THR A 48 4.27 -22.39 10.94
CA THR A 48 2.81 -22.20 10.79
C THR A 48 2.08 -22.55 12.07
N ASP A 49 2.50 -23.61 12.79
CA ASP A 49 1.85 -24.05 14.02
C ASP A 49 2.03 -23.03 15.15
N ALA A 50 3.25 -22.55 15.40
CA ALA A 50 3.49 -21.49 16.37
C ALA A 50 2.73 -20.20 16.06
N LEU A 51 2.58 -19.88 14.75
CA LEU A 51 1.76 -18.77 14.31
C LEU A 51 0.30 -18.98 14.65
N MET A 52 -0.27 -20.16 14.37
CA MET A 52 -1.66 -20.47 14.63
C MET A 52 -1.97 -20.43 16.13
N GLU A 53 -1.12 -20.99 16.98
CA GLU A 53 -1.22 -20.90 18.43
C GLU A 53 -1.20 -19.45 18.94
N GLY A 54 -0.28 -18.63 18.38
CA GLY A 54 -0.18 -17.21 18.71
C GLY A 54 -1.44 -16.42 18.35
N ILE A 55 -1.98 -16.66 17.15
CA ILE A 55 -3.23 -16.03 16.70
C ILE A 55 -4.41 -16.45 17.61
N ALA A 56 -4.55 -17.75 17.88
CA ALA A 56 -5.62 -18.26 18.73
C ALA A 56 -5.57 -17.64 20.13
N ARG A 57 -4.38 -17.56 20.73
CA ARG A 57 -4.17 -16.97 22.07
C ARG A 57 -4.56 -15.50 22.16
N HIS A 58 -4.45 -14.76 21.06
CA HIS A 58 -4.71 -13.32 21.02
C HIS A 58 -5.93 -12.94 20.17
N ARG A 59 -6.80 -13.91 19.86
CA ARG A 59 -7.97 -13.76 18.97
C ARG A 59 -8.80 -12.51 19.28
N GLU A 60 -9.09 -12.28 20.55
CA GLU A 60 -9.92 -11.18 21.05
C GLU A 60 -9.38 -9.78 20.69
N ARG A 61 -8.06 -9.65 20.52
CA ARG A 61 -7.39 -8.39 20.18
C ARG A 61 -7.22 -8.16 18.70
N LEU A 62 -7.44 -9.21 17.90
CA LEU A 62 -7.17 -9.20 16.49
C LEU A 62 -8.43 -8.95 15.69
N LYS A 63 -8.37 -8.01 14.78
CA LYS A 63 -9.46 -7.67 13.86
C LYS A 63 -9.27 -8.28 12.47
N ARG A 64 -8.03 -8.61 12.09
CA ARG A 64 -7.69 -9.10 10.75
C ARG A 64 -6.31 -9.75 10.70
N VAL A 65 -6.16 -10.68 9.78
CA VAL A 65 -4.85 -11.19 9.33
C VAL A 65 -4.60 -10.75 7.88
N CYS A 66 -3.38 -10.36 7.56
CA CYS A 66 -2.95 -10.04 6.20
C CYS A 66 -1.75 -10.92 5.83
N LEU A 67 -1.92 -11.77 4.82
CA LEU A 67 -0.87 -12.65 4.30
C LEU A 67 -0.29 -12.09 3.01
N SER A 68 1.02 -11.83 2.99
CA SER A 68 1.72 -11.22 1.86
C SER A 68 2.58 -12.22 1.10
N MET A 69 2.43 -12.26 -0.22
CA MET A 69 3.28 -13.04 -1.12
C MET A 69 4.60 -12.32 -1.40
N VAL A 70 5.67 -13.09 -1.56
CA VAL A 70 6.85 -12.70 -2.33
C VAL A 70 6.81 -13.39 -3.71
N THR A 71 7.64 -12.98 -4.64
CA THR A 71 7.75 -13.65 -5.95
C THR A 71 8.56 -14.94 -5.81
N HIS A 72 7.87 -16.06 -5.65
CA HIS A 72 8.48 -17.38 -5.53
C HIS A 72 7.53 -18.45 -6.10
N PRO A 73 8.00 -19.52 -6.76
CA PRO A 73 7.14 -20.53 -7.41
C PRO A 73 6.11 -21.18 -6.49
N ARG A 74 6.43 -21.35 -5.21
CA ARG A 74 5.52 -21.94 -4.21
C ARG A 74 4.55 -20.93 -3.60
N ALA A 75 4.81 -19.62 -3.74
CA ALA A 75 4.12 -18.61 -2.94
C ALA A 75 2.60 -18.63 -3.11
N TYR A 76 2.10 -18.87 -4.32
CA TYR A 76 0.67 -18.97 -4.56
C TYR A 76 0.05 -20.15 -3.77
N ARG A 77 0.59 -21.37 -3.92
CA ARG A 77 0.09 -22.58 -3.24
C ARG A 77 0.18 -22.45 -1.72
N ASP A 78 1.29 -21.92 -1.22
CA ASP A 78 1.50 -21.72 0.22
C ASP A 78 0.52 -20.67 0.75
N THR A 79 0.21 -19.61 -0.02
CA THR A 79 -0.83 -18.62 0.35
C THR A 79 -2.19 -19.29 0.50
N VAL A 80 -2.62 -20.10 -0.46
CA VAL A 80 -3.91 -20.81 -0.39
C VAL A 80 -3.95 -21.74 0.83
N LYS A 81 -2.90 -22.56 1.03
CA LYS A 81 -2.82 -23.50 2.16
C LYS A 81 -2.89 -22.77 3.50
N ILE A 82 -2.07 -21.75 3.68
CA ILE A 82 -2.01 -20.98 4.93
C ILE A 82 -3.33 -20.23 5.16
N SER A 83 -3.96 -19.71 4.10
CA SER A 83 -5.26 -19.05 4.19
C SER A 83 -6.34 -20.01 4.72
N ARG A 84 -6.43 -21.22 4.19
CA ARG A 84 -7.36 -22.25 4.69
C ARG A 84 -7.11 -22.57 6.16
N ASN A 85 -5.85 -22.73 6.56
CA ASN A 85 -5.51 -23.01 7.96
C ASN A 85 -5.92 -21.86 8.89
N ILE A 86 -5.62 -20.61 8.51
CA ILE A 86 -6.00 -19.42 9.30
C ILE A 86 -7.52 -19.34 9.43
N THR A 87 -8.24 -19.47 8.33
CA THR A 87 -9.71 -19.41 8.31
C THR A 87 -10.33 -20.48 9.18
N ALA A 88 -9.88 -21.73 9.04
CA ALA A 88 -10.40 -22.86 9.82
C ALA A 88 -10.12 -22.75 11.32
N ALA A 89 -8.93 -22.26 11.70
CA ALA A 89 -8.52 -22.22 13.09
C ALA A 89 -9.01 -20.97 13.85
N THR A 90 -9.27 -19.84 13.15
CA THR A 90 -9.45 -18.57 13.85
C THR A 90 -10.76 -17.84 13.51
N GLY A 91 -11.33 -18.07 12.33
CA GLY A 91 -12.47 -17.31 11.81
C GLY A 91 -12.18 -15.82 11.59
N LEU A 92 -10.92 -15.37 11.72
CA LEU A 92 -10.56 -13.96 11.53
C LEU A 92 -10.69 -13.54 10.06
N PRO A 93 -11.15 -12.30 9.79
CA PRO A 93 -11.11 -11.74 8.45
C PRO A 93 -9.69 -11.80 7.88
N LEU A 94 -9.56 -12.35 6.66
CA LEU A 94 -8.29 -12.57 6.01
C LEU A 94 -8.16 -11.68 4.76
N SER A 95 -7.01 -11.03 4.62
CA SER A 95 -6.59 -10.35 3.38
C SER A 95 -5.37 -11.06 2.80
N ALA A 96 -5.31 -11.21 1.49
CA ALA A 96 -4.11 -11.63 0.78
C ALA A 96 -3.53 -10.48 -0.04
N LEU A 97 -2.27 -10.12 0.23
CA LEU A 97 -1.50 -9.23 -0.64
C LEU A 97 -0.79 -10.10 -1.68
N ILE A 98 -1.37 -10.13 -2.87
CA ILE A 98 -0.97 -11.04 -3.93
C ILE A 98 0.04 -10.44 -4.92
N THR A 99 0.79 -11.31 -5.55
CA THR A 99 1.63 -11.01 -6.71
C THR A 99 0.93 -11.52 -7.97
N PRO A 100 0.31 -10.66 -8.79
CA PRO A 100 -0.47 -11.05 -9.98
C PRO A 100 0.24 -11.99 -10.95
N THR A 101 1.57 -11.86 -11.06
CA THR A 101 2.43 -12.73 -11.88
C THR A 101 2.34 -14.21 -11.50
N LEU A 102 1.99 -14.52 -10.25
CA LEU A 102 1.95 -15.89 -9.71
C LEU A 102 0.54 -16.47 -9.65
N VAL A 103 -0.49 -15.66 -9.82
CA VAL A 103 -1.88 -16.11 -9.74
C VAL A 103 -2.25 -16.86 -11.02
N PRO A 104 -2.57 -18.18 -10.96
CA PRO A 104 -2.98 -18.94 -12.13
C PRO A 104 -4.42 -18.60 -12.52
N ARG A 105 -4.87 -19.15 -13.64
CA ARG A 105 -6.29 -19.13 -14.01
C ARG A 105 -7.09 -19.88 -12.92
N GLY A 106 -8.23 -19.33 -12.50
CA GLY A 106 -9.02 -19.88 -11.37
C GLY A 106 -8.41 -19.63 -9.98
N GLY A 107 -7.26 -18.97 -9.93
CA GLY A 107 -6.55 -18.79 -8.66
C GLY A 107 -7.19 -17.76 -7.71
N LEU A 108 -7.97 -16.84 -8.21
CA LEU A 108 -8.71 -15.90 -7.38
C LEU A 108 -9.88 -16.58 -6.68
N GLU A 109 -10.57 -17.48 -7.38
CA GLU A 109 -11.64 -18.33 -6.87
C GLU A 109 -11.09 -19.22 -5.75
N GLU A 110 -9.96 -19.88 -5.98
CA GLU A 110 -9.32 -20.74 -4.97
C GLU A 110 -8.91 -19.95 -3.71
N LEU A 111 -8.45 -18.72 -3.86
CA LEU A 111 -8.17 -17.82 -2.71
C LEU A 111 -9.45 -17.47 -1.96
N LYS A 112 -10.54 -17.19 -2.66
CA LYS A 112 -11.84 -16.90 -2.06
C LYS A 112 -12.37 -18.10 -1.28
N ASP A 113 -12.30 -19.30 -1.88
CA ASP A 113 -12.69 -20.57 -1.24
C ASP A 113 -11.79 -20.91 -0.02
N ALA A 114 -10.57 -20.41 -0.02
CA ALA A 114 -9.65 -20.52 1.12
C ALA A 114 -9.96 -19.54 2.26
N GLY A 115 -11.03 -18.72 2.14
CA GLY A 115 -11.46 -17.76 3.15
C GLY A 115 -10.85 -16.36 3.02
N VAL A 116 -10.15 -16.07 1.92
CA VAL A 116 -9.68 -14.70 1.66
C VAL A 116 -10.87 -13.81 1.33
N GLY A 117 -11.11 -12.79 2.13
CA GLY A 117 -12.21 -11.83 1.93
C GLY A 117 -11.79 -10.54 1.24
N ARG A 118 -10.50 -10.24 1.16
CA ARG A 118 -9.97 -9.03 0.52
C ARG A 118 -8.65 -9.28 -0.19
N ILE A 119 -8.47 -8.63 -1.34
CA ILE A 119 -7.26 -8.71 -2.14
C ILE A 119 -6.50 -7.39 -2.09
N GLY A 120 -5.23 -7.45 -1.73
CA GLY A 120 -4.27 -6.37 -1.94
C GLY A 120 -3.37 -6.70 -3.13
N VAL A 121 -3.07 -5.70 -3.95
CA VAL A 121 -2.12 -5.82 -5.06
C VAL A 121 -1.01 -4.79 -4.91
N GLY A 122 0.23 -5.23 -4.85
CA GLY A 122 1.39 -4.35 -4.89
C GLY A 122 1.60 -3.82 -6.32
N LEU A 123 0.75 -2.90 -6.77
CA LEU A 123 0.92 -2.23 -8.07
C LEU A 123 2.16 -1.34 -8.06
N ASP A 124 2.37 -0.66 -6.95
CA ASP A 124 3.53 0.16 -6.57
C ASP A 124 3.75 1.41 -7.45
N ALA A 125 3.55 1.33 -8.76
CA ALA A 125 3.81 2.40 -9.71
C ALA A 125 2.54 3.09 -10.19
N ALA A 126 2.64 4.39 -10.50
CA ALA A 126 1.51 5.19 -10.97
C ALA A 126 1.22 5.01 -12.47
N SER A 127 2.17 4.55 -13.25
CA SER A 127 2.04 4.38 -14.70
C SER A 127 2.82 3.19 -15.23
N ALA A 128 2.48 2.70 -16.42
CA ALA A 128 3.19 1.63 -17.11
C ALA A 128 4.69 1.93 -17.27
N ARG A 129 5.02 3.19 -17.56
CA ARG A 129 6.41 3.68 -17.71
C ARG A 129 7.20 3.48 -16.41
N VAL A 130 6.63 3.90 -15.28
CA VAL A 130 7.27 3.78 -13.97
C VAL A 130 7.33 2.31 -13.54
N PHE A 131 6.25 1.56 -13.73
CA PHE A 131 6.19 0.14 -13.44
C PHE A 131 7.26 -0.66 -14.20
N HIS A 132 7.34 -0.47 -15.52
CA HIS A 132 8.34 -1.13 -16.36
C HIS A 132 9.75 -0.90 -15.83
N ARG A 133 10.09 0.35 -15.50
CA ARG A 133 11.42 0.75 -15.04
C ARG A 133 11.78 0.24 -13.66
N THR A 134 10.81 0.18 -12.73
CA THR A 134 11.10 -0.05 -11.31
C THR A 134 10.73 -1.43 -10.81
N LYS A 135 9.86 -2.15 -11.53
CA LYS A 135 9.30 -3.45 -11.11
C LYS A 135 9.24 -4.47 -12.24
N GLY A 136 9.05 -4.01 -13.46
CA GLY A 136 8.94 -4.86 -14.64
C GLY A 136 10.28 -5.18 -15.28
N ARG A 137 10.26 -5.38 -16.62
CA ARG A 137 11.42 -5.81 -17.40
C ARG A 137 12.61 -4.85 -17.29
N GLY A 138 12.37 -3.55 -17.17
CA GLY A 138 13.42 -2.54 -17.01
C GLY A 138 14.21 -2.65 -15.71
N ALA A 139 13.66 -3.31 -14.70
CA ALA A 139 14.35 -3.67 -13.45
C ALA A 139 14.87 -5.12 -13.46
N GLY A 140 14.77 -5.84 -14.60
CA GLY A 140 15.07 -7.26 -14.65
C GLY A 140 14.06 -8.14 -13.93
N GLY A 141 12.84 -7.63 -13.71
CA GLY A 141 11.77 -8.33 -12.99
C GLY A 141 10.78 -9.06 -13.92
N PRO A 142 10.03 -10.07 -13.40
CA PRO A 142 9.08 -10.85 -14.19
C PRO A 142 7.71 -10.18 -14.35
N HIS A 143 7.50 -9.02 -13.72
CA HIS A 143 6.17 -8.42 -13.62
C HIS A 143 5.80 -7.66 -14.90
N ARG A 144 4.51 -7.75 -15.27
CA ARG A 144 3.93 -7.06 -16.43
C ARG A 144 2.75 -6.20 -15.98
N TRP A 145 2.72 -4.96 -16.45
CA TRP A 145 1.68 -3.97 -16.10
C TRP A 145 0.29 -4.44 -16.47
N GLU A 146 0.13 -4.99 -17.68
CA GLU A 146 -1.15 -5.50 -18.20
C GLU A 146 -1.66 -6.63 -17.32
N ARG A 147 -0.79 -7.57 -16.93
CA ARG A 147 -1.16 -8.69 -16.05
C ARG A 147 -1.64 -8.22 -14.67
N TYR A 148 -1.06 -7.15 -14.16
CA TYR A 148 -1.52 -6.57 -12.90
C TYR A 148 -2.94 -6.04 -13.02
N TRP A 149 -3.25 -5.32 -14.09
CA TRP A 149 -4.60 -4.79 -14.33
C TRP A 149 -5.63 -5.88 -14.63
N GLU A 150 -5.28 -6.92 -15.38
CA GLU A 150 -6.14 -8.09 -15.58
C GLU A 150 -6.57 -8.71 -14.24
N VAL A 151 -5.60 -8.94 -13.34
CA VAL A 151 -5.87 -9.56 -12.03
C VAL A 151 -6.61 -8.59 -11.09
N ILE A 152 -6.31 -7.30 -11.11
CA ILE A 152 -7.05 -6.29 -10.33
C ILE A 152 -8.53 -6.28 -10.75
N GLN A 153 -8.80 -6.26 -12.06
CA GLN A 153 -10.17 -6.26 -12.57
C GLN A 153 -10.89 -7.57 -12.22
N ALA A 154 -10.29 -8.72 -12.48
CA ALA A 154 -10.87 -10.01 -12.14
C ALA A 154 -11.13 -10.17 -10.63
N ALA A 155 -10.20 -9.69 -9.78
CA ALA A 155 -10.39 -9.70 -8.35
C ALA A 155 -11.55 -8.79 -7.93
N ARG A 156 -11.68 -7.58 -8.52
CA ARG A 156 -12.79 -6.67 -8.24
C ARG A 156 -14.12 -7.29 -8.64
N ASP A 157 -14.19 -7.95 -9.77
CA ASP A 157 -15.42 -8.58 -10.25
C ASP A 157 -15.83 -9.77 -9.36
N LEU A 158 -14.87 -10.56 -8.90
CA LEU A 158 -15.10 -11.72 -8.04
C LEU A 158 -15.39 -11.37 -6.58
N PHE A 159 -14.63 -10.45 -5.99
CA PHE A 159 -14.72 -10.10 -4.57
C PHE A 159 -15.70 -8.94 -4.31
N GLY A 160 -16.04 -8.18 -5.32
CA GLY A 160 -16.98 -7.05 -5.25
C GLY A 160 -16.31 -5.68 -5.07
N PRO A 161 -17.11 -4.61 -5.13
CA PRO A 161 -16.64 -3.24 -5.02
C PRO A 161 -15.98 -2.97 -3.66
N TRP A 162 -14.88 -2.22 -3.68
CA TRP A 162 -14.13 -1.78 -2.49
C TRP A 162 -13.56 -2.91 -1.61
N THR A 163 -13.46 -4.13 -2.15
CA THR A 163 -12.79 -5.26 -1.49
C THR A 163 -11.37 -5.47 -1.98
N VAL A 164 -11.01 -4.83 -3.09
CA VAL A 164 -9.68 -4.84 -3.67
C VAL A 164 -8.96 -3.54 -3.39
N SER A 165 -7.66 -3.61 -3.13
CA SER A 165 -6.81 -2.44 -2.93
C SER A 165 -5.51 -2.54 -3.70
N CYS A 166 -5.01 -1.40 -4.17
CA CYS A 166 -3.68 -1.27 -4.76
C CYS A 166 -2.75 -0.53 -3.81
N HIS A 167 -1.59 -1.11 -3.52
CA HIS A 167 -0.50 -0.41 -2.86
C HIS A 167 0.26 0.42 -3.90
N ILE A 168 0.53 1.68 -3.60
CA ILE A 168 1.15 2.65 -4.50
C ILE A 168 2.27 3.35 -3.75
N ILE A 169 3.47 3.32 -4.30
CA ILE A 169 4.65 3.97 -3.71
C ILE A 169 4.83 5.34 -4.37
N VAL A 170 4.75 6.39 -3.58
CA VAL A 170 5.01 7.77 -4.01
C VAL A 170 6.50 8.06 -3.88
N GLY A 171 7.13 8.50 -4.98
CA GLY A 171 8.53 8.93 -4.99
C GLY A 171 9.48 8.02 -5.80
N ILE A 172 8.94 7.06 -6.57
CA ILE A 172 9.75 6.14 -7.39
C ILE A 172 9.94 6.62 -8.84
N GLY A 173 9.48 7.84 -9.16
CA GLY A 173 9.73 8.49 -10.45
C GLY A 173 8.51 8.86 -11.27
N GLU A 174 7.37 8.84 -10.64
CA GLU A 174 6.09 9.33 -11.14
C GLU A 174 5.95 10.84 -10.91
N THR A 175 5.07 11.46 -11.67
CA THR A 175 4.56 12.80 -11.45
C THR A 175 3.30 12.76 -10.58
N ASP A 176 2.88 13.92 -10.04
CA ASP A 176 1.62 14.00 -9.28
C ASP A 176 0.41 13.82 -10.22
N ARG A 177 0.52 14.25 -11.48
CA ARG A 177 -0.50 14.03 -12.51
C ARG A 177 -0.72 12.52 -12.75
N GLU A 178 0.35 11.75 -12.95
CA GLU A 178 0.25 10.29 -13.11
C GLU A 178 -0.41 9.61 -11.88
N LEU A 179 -0.12 10.10 -10.67
CA LEU A 179 -0.75 9.59 -9.45
C LEU A 179 -2.25 9.90 -9.42
N VAL A 180 -2.66 11.12 -9.75
CA VAL A 180 -4.08 11.52 -9.79
C VAL A 180 -4.84 10.73 -10.85
N GLU A 181 -4.28 10.56 -12.04
CA GLU A 181 -4.86 9.70 -13.09
C GLU A 181 -5.06 8.27 -12.59
N LEU A 182 -4.09 7.72 -11.86
CA LEU A 182 -4.22 6.41 -11.23
C LEU A 182 -5.31 6.39 -10.15
N PHE A 183 -5.39 7.41 -9.28
CA PHE A 183 -6.43 7.46 -8.24
C PHE A 183 -7.83 7.49 -8.87
N MET A 184 -8.02 8.27 -9.92
CA MET A 184 -9.30 8.34 -10.62
C MET A 184 -9.65 7.03 -11.33
N ARG A 185 -8.67 6.35 -11.93
CA ARG A 185 -8.87 5.02 -12.53
C ARG A 185 -9.28 3.99 -11.48
N LEU A 186 -8.59 3.94 -10.34
CA LEU A 186 -8.91 3.01 -9.24
C LEU A 186 -10.30 3.32 -8.65
N LYS A 187 -10.60 4.60 -8.39
CA LYS A 187 -11.92 5.03 -7.93
C LYS A 187 -13.04 4.60 -8.90
N GLY A 188 -12.86 4.82 -10.20
CA GLY A 188 -13.82 4.40 -11.23
C GLY A 188 -14.04 2.89 -11.27
N GLN A 189 -13.04 2.11 -10.90
CA GLN A 189 -13.13 0.65 -10.75
C GLN A 189 -13.56 0.21 -9.34
N GLN A 190 -13.84 1.13 -8.42
CA GLN A 190 -14.19 0.84 -7.03
C GLN A 190 -13.10 0.00 -6.31
N VAL A 191 -11.84 0.38 -6.53
CA VAL A 191 -10.63 -0.20 -5.94
C VAL A 191 -9.94 0.86 -5.07
N TRP A 192 -9.53 0.49 -3.86
CA TRP A 192 -8.85 1.41 -2.94
C TRP A 192 -7.41 1.70 -3.36
N ALA A 193 -6.99 2.95 -3.23
CA ALA A 193 -5.60 3.39 -3.36
C ALA A 193 -4.94 3.52 -1.99
N HIS A 194 -4.04 2.61 -1.64
CA HIS A 194 -3.25 2.71 -0.41
C HIS A 194 -1.86 3.27 -0.71
N LEU A 195 -1.57 4.46 -0.18
CA LEU A 195 -0.32 5.16 -0.45
C LEU A 195 0.80 4.76 0.52
N PHE A 196 1.99 4.62 -0.02
CA PHE A 196 3.24 4.41 0.72
C PHE A 196 4.27 5.43 0.27
N SER A 197 4.88 6.14 1.23
CA SER A 197 5.97 7.04 0.91
C SER A 197 7.24 6.24 0.62
N PHE A 198 7.83 6.42 -0.55
CA PHE A 198 9.10 5.79 -0.88
C PHE A 198 10.15 6.05 0.21
N TYR A 199 10.84 5.00 0.56
CA TYR A 199 12.05 5.05 1.36
C TYR A 199 13.17 4.31 0.64
N PRO A 200 14.37 4.90 0.55
CA PRO A 200 15.51 4.26 -0.07
C PRO A 200 16.00 3.11 0.82
N GLU A 201 15.71 1.87 0.43
CA GLU A 201 16.31 0.71 1.07
C GLU A 201 17.80 0.66 0.75
N PRO A 202 18.68 0.56 1.74
CA PRO A 202 20.11 0.42 1.51
C PRO A 202 20.39 -0.72 0.53
N ASP A 203 21.37 -0.53 -0.34
CA ASP A 203 21.83 -1.51 -1.33
C ASP A 203 20.78 -1.95 -2.38
N SER A 204 19.58 -1.39 -2.35
CA SER A 204 18.65 -1.52 -3.47
C SER A 204 19.05 -0.64 -4.64
N ALA A 205 18.58 -0.93 -5.87
CA ALA A 205 18.88 -0.12 -7.05
C ALA A 205 18.44 1.36 -6.91
N MET A 206 17.50 1.64 -6.00
CA MET A 206 17.04 3.00 -5.67
C MET A 206 17.54 3.49 -4.30
N GLY A 207 18.48 2.83 -3.67
CA GLY A 207 18.96 3.14 -2.33
C GLY A 207 19.58 4.53 -2.14
N ARG A 208 20.00 5.17 -3.26
CA ARG A 208 20.53 6.55 -3.27
C ARG A 208 19.49 7.60 -3.65
N ARG A 209 18.26 7.20 -3.97
CA ARG A 209 17.21 8.13 -4.36
C ARG A 209 16.65 8.86 -3.15
N GLN A 210 16.42 10.17 -3.31
CA GLN A 210 15.79 10.96 -2.26
C GLN A 210 14.32 10.56 -2.06
N ARG A 211 13.89 10.61 -0.80
CA ARG A 211 12.49 10.46 -0.42
C ARG A 211 11.66 11.64 -0.97
N PRO A 212 10.36 11.45 -1.25
CA PRO A 212 9.49 12.60 -1.55
C PRO A 212 9.50 13.58 -0.37
N SER A 213 9.48 14.87 -0.67
CA SER A 213 9.38 15.88 0.39
C SER A 213 8.09 15.66 1.20
N LEU A 214 8.10 16.06 2.47
CA LEU A 214 6.93 15.91 3.33
C LEU A 214 5.76 16.76 2.82
N VAL A 215 6.05 17.93 2.25
CA VAL A 215 5.06 18.81 1.59
C VAL A 215 4.34 18.08 0.45
N ARG A 216 5.11 17.47 -0.49
CA ARG A 216 4.54 16.68 -1.59
C ARG A 216 3.69 15.53 -1.08
N TRP A 217 4.20 14.83 -0.09
CA TRP A 217 3.52 13.70 0.53
C TRP A 217 2.16 14.10 1.11
N ARG A 218 2.13 15.14 1.96
CA ARG A 218 0.88 15.65 2.58
C ARG A 218 -0.13 16.12 1.55
N ARG A 219 0.32 16.83 0.50
CA ARG A 219 -0.56 17.29 -0.56
C ARG A 219 -1.20 16.16 -1.34
N LEU A 220 -0.45 15.09 -1.61
CA LEU A 220 -0.98 13.90 -2.28
C LEU A 220 -1.95 13.13 -1.38
N GLN A 221 -1.68 13.01 -0.07
CA GLN A 221 -2.63 12.42 0.87
C GLN A 221 -3.96 13.20 0.88
N LEU A 222 -3.90 14.52 0.95
CA LEU A 222 -5.08 15.39 0.93
C LEU A 222 -5.82 15.28 -0.40
N ALA A 223 -5.13 15.41 -1.53
CA ALA A 223 -5.73 15.32 -2.86
C ALA A 223 -6.41 13.97 -3.09
N ARG A 224 -5.76 12.86 -2.73
CA ARG A 224 -6.35 11.53 -2.81
C ARG A 224 -7.67 11.45 -2.03
N TYR A 225 -7.68 11.92 -0.79
CA TYR A 225 -8.88 11.90 0.05
C TYR A 225 -10.01 12.72 -0.55
N LEU A 226 -9.72 13.94 -0.99
CA LEU A 226 -10.73 14.83 -1.60
C LEU A 226 -11.29 14.23 -2.90
N LEU A 227 -10.46 13.59 -3.72
CA LEU A 227 -10.87 12.88 -4.93
C LEU A 227 -11.73 11.65 -4.60
N GLU A 228 -11.29 10.80 -3.67
CA GLU A 228 -12.01 9.57 -3.28
C GLU A 228 -13.37 9.89 -2.69
N THR A 229 -13.47 10.94 -1.87
CA THR A 229 -14.74 11.38 -1.25
C THR A 229 -15.61 12.23 -2.19
N GLY A 230 -15.15 12.51 -3.41
CA GLY A 230 -15.91 13.28 -4.39
C GLY A 230 -16.02 14.79 -4.09
N GLN A 231 -15.20 15.30 -3.18
CA GLN A 231 -15.19 16.73 -2.85
C GLN A 231 -14.53 17.59 -3.94
N ILE A 232 -13.65 16.97 -4.75
CA ILE A 232 -13.07 17.55 -5.97
C ILE A 232 -13.04 16.51 -7.09
N GLY A 233 -12.95 17.00 -8.34
CA GLY A 233 -12.61 16.21 -9.52
C GLY A 233 -11.15 16.35 -9.91
N ALA A 234 -10.68 15.56 -10.87
CA ALA A 234 -9.31 15.67 -11.38
C ALA A 234 -9.03 17.03 -12.04
N GLY A 235 -10.06 17.67 -12.62
CA GLY A 235 -9.97 18.99 -13.24
C GLY A 235 -9.74 20.14 -12.26
N ASP A 236 -10.01 19.92 -10.96
CA ASP A 236 -9.77 20.90 -9.90
C ASP A 236 -8.30 20.92 -9.42
N LEU A 237 -7.45 20.08 -10.01
CA LEU A 237 -6.02 20.03 -9.68
C LEU A 237 -5.20 20.65 -10.80
N THR A 238 -4.33 21.60 -10.45
CA THR A 238 -3.39 22.21 -11.39
C THR A 238 -1.98 21.67 -11.20
N TYR A 239 -1.20 21.69 -12.26
CA TYR A 239 0.16 21.14 -12.28
C TYR A 239 1.13 22.10 -12.96
N ASN A 240 2.36 22.12 -12.50
CA ASN A 240 3.43 22.80 -13.18
C ASN A 240 3.86 22.05 -14.46
N THR A 241 4.78 22.63 -15.24
CA THR A 241 5.27 22.06 -16.51
C THR A 241 5.93 20.68 -16.35
N ARG A 242 6.36 20.31 -15.13
CA ARG A 242 6.94 18.99 -14.83
C ARG A 242 5.92 17.98 -14.30
N GLY A 243 4.62 18.33 -14.26
CA GLY A 243 3.54 17.46 -13.80
C GLY A 243 3.41 17.33 -12.28
N PHE A 244 4.07 18.21 -11.51
CA PHE A 244 3.87 18.25 -10.06
C PHE A 244 2.76 19.23 -9.67
N MET A 245 1.99 18.86 -8.67
CA MET A 245 0.83 19.61 -8.20
C MET A 245 1.21 21.02 -7.77
N SER A 246 0.58 22.01 -8.39
CA SER A 246 0.74 23.44 -8.10
C SER A 246 -0.50 24.08 -7.48
N GLY A 247 -1.67 23.42 -7.56
CA GLY A 247 -2.92 23.91 -6.94
C GLY A 247 -3.90 22.80 -6.64
N ILE A 248 -4.78 23.04 -5.66
CA ILE A 248 -5.94 22.21 -5.30
C ILE A 248 -7.14 23.13 -5.26
N GLY A 249 -8.07 22.99 -6.20
CA GLY A 249 -9.28 23.79 -6.37
C GLY A 249 -10.43 23.42 -5.42
N ALA A 250 -10.11 22.89 -4.24
CA ALA A 250 -11.09 22.69 -3.19
C ALA A 250 -11.42 24.00 -2.48
N SER A 251 -12.68 24.16 -2.03
CA SER A 251 -13.04 25.30 -1.18
C SER A 251 -12.23 25.29 0.13
N ALA A 252 -12.00 26.48 0.69
CA ALA A 252 -11.30 26.60 1.98
C ALA A 252 -11.99 25.76 3.05
N GLN A 253 -13.32 25.80 3.10
CA GLN A 253 -14.12 25.05 4.07
C GLN A 253 -13.97 23.53 3.90
N ALA A 254 -13.99 22.99 2.65
CA ALA A 254 -13.79 21.57 2.39
C ALA A 254 -12.37 21.12 2.78
N THR A 255 -11.39 21.94 2.43
CA THR A 255 -9.98 21.71 2.78
C THR A 255 -9.78 21.68 4.30
N ASP A 256 -10.31 22.67 5.03
CA ASP A 256 -10.18 22.76 6.48
C ASP A 256 -10.89 21.62 7.21
N ARG A 257 -12.08 21.21 6.73
CA ARG A 257 -12.76 20.02 7.27
C ARG A 257 -11.96 18.74 7.03
N ALA A 258 -11.46 18.54 5.82
CA ALA A 258 -10.64 17.37 5.50
C ALA A 258 -9.38 17.30 6.38
N ILE A 259 -8.66 18.42 6.51
CA ILE A 259 -7.45 18.49 7.36
C ILE A 259 -7.81 18.28 8.83
N GLY A 260 -8.84 18.97 9.32
CA GLY A 260 -9.28 18.90 10.71
C GLY A 260 -9.77 17.52 11.13
N SER A 261 -10.31 16.73 10.21
CA SER A 261 -10.70 15.34 10.48
C SER A 261 -9.52 14.39 10.70
N GLY A 262 -8.33 14.73 10.23
CA GLY A 262 -7.16 13.83 10.25
C GLY A 262 -7.22 12.66 9.27
N LEU A 263 -8.39 12.32 8.72
CA LEU A 263 -8.63 11.15 7.88
C LEU A 263 -7.70 11.03 6.66
N PRO A 264 -7.35 12.11 5.93
CA PRO A 264 -6.44 12.00 4.80
C PRO A 264 -5.06 11.44 5.16
N PHE A 265 -4.65 11.57 6.41
CA PHE A 265 -3.27 11.37 6.87
C PHE A 265 -3.06 10.08 7.66
N ILE A 266 -4.15 9.36 7.96
CA ILE A 266 -4.04 8.03 8.59
C ILE A 266 -3.56 6.98 7.59
N THR A 267 -2.93 5.95 8.10
CA THR A 267 -2.63 4.76 7.30
C THR A 267 -3.94 4.07 6.95
N GLY A 268 -4.35 4.16 5.68
CA GLY A 268 -5.49 3.43 5.17
C GLY A 268 -5.19 1.94 5.09
N GLY A 269 -6.15 1.10 5.49
CA GLY A 269 -6.01 -0.36 5.44
C GLY A 269 -7.36 -1.06 5.41
N CYS A 270 -7.32 -2.41 5.42
CA CYS A 270 -8.54 -3.20 5.40
C CYS A 270 -9.29 -3.09 6.74
N PRO A 271 -10.64 -3.01 6.74
CA PRO A 271 -11.44 -3.01 7.94
C PRO A 271 -11.44 -4.36 8.65
N GLY A 272 -11.77 -4.37 9.93
CA GLY A 272 -12.16 -5.55 10.71
C GLY A 272 -13.59 -6.01 10.39
N GLU A 273 -14.10 -6.96 11.17
CA GLU A 273 -15.50 -7.42 11.10
C GLU A 273 -16.50 -6.32 11.48
N ASP A 274 -16.09 -5.47 12.41
CA ASP A 274 -16.86 -4.32 12.88
C ASP A 274 -16.90 -3.14 11.90
N GLY A 275 -16.32 -3.29 10.72
CA GLY A 275 -16.19 -2.22 9.73
C GLY A 275 -15.18 -1.14 10.10
N ALA A 276 -14.68 -1.10 11.33
CA ALA A 276 -13.64 -0.17 11.73
C ALA A 276 -12.28 -0.58 11.15
N LEU A 277 -11.36 0.37 11.06
CA LEU A 277 -10.02 0.11 10.54
C LEU A 277 -9.32 -1.01 11.33
N GLY A 278 -9.03 -2.12 10.67
CA GLY A 278 -8.31 -3.26 11.23
C GLY A 278 -6.82 -3.19 11.00
N CYS A 279 -6.41 -2.86 9.77
CA CYS A 279 -5.00 -2.77 9.40
C CYS A 279 -4.52 -1.32 9.37
N THR A 280 -3.69 -0.94 10.32
CA THR A 280 -3.11 0.42 10.40
C THR A 280 -1.68 0.51 9.85
N ARG A 281 -1.05 -0.58 9.50
CA ARG A 281 0.29 -0.69 8.87
C ARG A 281 1.23 0.49 9.13
N PRO A 282 1.64 0.76 10.36
CA PRO A 282 2.45 1.94 10.66
C PRO A 282 3.82 1.93 9.96
N PHE A 283 4.28 0.77 9.51
CA PHE A 283 5.64 0.57 8.98
C PHE A 283 5.73 0.50 7.44
N GLY A 284 4.62 0.66 6.73
CA GLY A 284 4.62 0.56 5.27
C GLY A 284 5.45 1.63 4.55
N SER A 285 5.56 2.82 5.16
CA SER A 285 6.23 3.97 4.57
C SER A 285 7.52 4.40 5.28
N TYR A 286 7.74 3.95 6.52
CA TYR A 286 8.88 4.38 7.36
C TYR A 286 9.02 3.48 8.59
N ARG A 287 10.15 3.59 9.30
CA ARG A 287 10.30 2.98 10.63
C ARG A 287 9.40 3.70 11.65
N PRO A 288 8.96 3.02 12.72
CA PRO A 288 8.26 3.67 13.82
C PRO A 288 9.01 4.89 14.33
N GLY A 289 8.27 5.95 14.64
CA GLY A 289 8.85 7.19 15.19
C GLY A 289 8.64 8.40 14.30
N GLN A 290 9.10 9.54 14.78
CA GLN A 290 8.96 10.83 14.09
C GLN A 290 10.03 11.02 13.00
N PRO A 291 9.75 11.81 11.96
CA PRO A 291 8.45 12.42 11.63
C PRO A 291 7.50 11.40 10.99
N PHE A 292 6.25 11.35 11.48
CA PHE A 292 5.24 10.49 10.90
C PHE A 292 4.88 10.91 9.46
N ARG A 293 4.98 10.00 8.53
CA ARG A 293 4.46 10.20 7.17
C ARG A 293 3.00 9.78 7.07
N ASP A 294 2.65 8.71 7.78
CA ASP A 294 1.27 8.26 7.98
C ASP A 294 1.04 8.08 9.47
N PHE A 295 -0.18 8.35 9.89
CA PHE A 295 -0.56 8.17 11.29
C PHE A 295 -1.25 6.81 11.45
N PRO A 296 -0.74 5.92 12.31
CA PRO A 296 -1.40 4.64 12.61
C PRO A 296 -2.54 4.80 13.63
N PHE A 297 -2.90 6.05 13.94
CA PHE A 297 -3.94 6.48 14.87
C PHE A 297 -4.55 7.79 14.36
N MET A 298 -5.66 8.21 14.95
CA MET A 298 -6.23 9.52 14.62
C MET A 298 -5.30 10.63 15.12
N PRO A 299 -4.88 11.54 14.23
CA PRO A 299 -4.07 12.71 14.60
C PRO A 299 -4.80 13.57 15.63
N ASP A 300 -4.10 13.97 16.68
CA ASP A 300 -4.59 14.93 17.66
C ASP A 300 -4.47 16.38 17.17
N SER A 301 -4.85 17.35 18.01
CA SER A 301 -4.81 18.76 17.66
C SER A 301 -3.39 19.28 17.38
N GLN A 302 -2.37 18.73 18.05
CA GLN A 302 -0.97 19.08 17.81
C GLN A 302 -0.47 18.51 16.49
N ASP A 303 -0.85 17.26 16.20
CA ASP A 303 -0.56 16.61 14.92
C ASP A 303 -1.23 17.35 13.75
N ILE A 304 -2.51 17.74 13.89
CA ILE A 304 -3.23 18.53 12.87
C ILE A 304 -2.54 19.88 12.65
N SER A 305 -2.12 20.55 13.71
CA SER A 305 -1.37 21.80 13.59
C SER A 305 -0.04 21.62 12.86
N ARG A 306 0.65 20.52 13.11
CA ARG A 306 1.87 20.13 12.37
C ARG A 306 1.58 19.85 10.91
N ILE A 307 0.55 19.05 10.59
CA ILE A 307 0.12 18.72 9.25
C ILE A 307 -0.20 19.99 8.45
N LYS A 308 -0.90 20.97 9.03
CA LYS A 308 -1.18 22.26 8.39
C LYS A 308 0.11 22.99 7.96
N ARG A 309 1.13 23.02 8.84
CA ARG A 309 2.45 23.59 8.49
C ARG A 309 3.17 22.80 7.40
N GLU A 310 3.07 21.48 7.44
CA GLU A 310 3.70 20.58 6.45
C GLU A 310 3.06 20.70 5.06
N LEU A 311 1.77 20.97 4.97
CA LEU A 311 1.04 21.14 3.70
C LEU A 311 1.47 22.37 2.92
N ARG A 312 1.81 23.48 3.58
CA ARG A 312 2.17 24.78 2.97
C ARG A 312 1.18 25.19 1.88
N LEU A 313 -0.10 25.22 2.23
CA LEU A 313 -1.18 25.52 1.27
C LEU A 313 -1.18 26.98 0.78
N ASP A 314 -0.63 27.91 1.55
CA ASP A 314 -0.34 29.27 1.17
C ASP A 314 0.41 29.37 -0.16
N ARG A 315 1.37 28.50 -0.36
CA ARG A 315 2.17 28.46 -1.59
C ARG A 315 1.45 27.80 -2.79
N LEU A 316 0.37 27.07 -2.57
CA LEU A 316 -0.47 26.53 -3.66
C LEU A 316 -1.46 27.57 -4.16
N ARG A 317 -2.02 28.39 -3.25
CA ARG A 317 -2.99 29.45 -3.59
C ARG A 317 -2.35 30.66 -4.29
N ALA A 318 -1.08 30.94 -4.02
CA ALA A 318 -0.34 32.05 -4.63
C ALA A 318 -0.04 31.86 -6.13
N ASN A 319 -0.20 30.63 -6.66
CA ASN A 319 0.08 30.28 -8.06
C ASN A 319 -1.21 29.96 -8.84
N SER A 320 -2.39 30.24 -8.28
CA SER A 320 -3.63 30.21 -9.05
C SER A 320 -3.80 31.55 -9.76
N PRO A 321 -4.06 31.56 -11.08
CA PRO A 321 -4.23 32.79 -11.86
C PRO A 321 -5.40 33.66 -11.39
#